data_830a8fa84c7fc8f49c8b8e05ba13947d
#
_entry.id   830a8fa84c7fc8f49c8b8e05ba13947d
#
_cell.length_a   1.000
_cell.length_b   1.000
_cell.length_c   1.000
_cell.angle_alpha   90.00
_cell.angle_beta   90.00
_cell.angle_gamma   90.00
#
_symmetry.space_group_name_H-M   'P 1'
#
loop_
_entity.id
_entity.type
_entity.pdbx_description
1 polymer ?
#
loop_
_entity_poly.entity_id
_entity_poly.type
_entity_poly.pdbx_seq_one_letter_code
_entity_poly.pdbx_strand_id
1 'polypeptide(L)'
;IGLRSITSFSLLSTGNANSYSLYPNITIGGDPTIWNDTKQVFLTQTFIYTLTPKFDILISGGGSYARQEYTNFFTNEYSSKNRIGFDNLWLGFIYTGDSIADLIPQITFQTAVVQREKAINQTKNFYLKSQSLQASLRGYSDPVVYSIYTGFGYNQSRKFKTLKIEYGNSIYVGGDLSIILSPKITLDLGAEQRFQTEQKINGYQNSEVRSIPTLSLGSTYSINSDTAVSVNASFGGSSASPDSIFGISLWKKF
;
A
#
# COMPACT_ATOMS: atom_id res chain seq x y z
N ILE A 1 15.80 18.20 -13.04
CA ILE A 1 16.02 18.01 -11.60
C ILE A 1 14.85 18.66 -10.90
N GLY A 2 14.13 17.93 -10.08
CA GLY A 2 12.94 18.44 -9.38
C GLY A 2 12.58 17.56 -8.19
N LEU A 3 11.94 18.16 -7.20
CA LEU A 3 11.40 17.49 -6.03
C LEU A 3 9.87 17.44 -6.14
N ARG A 4 9.29 16.28 -5.92
CA ARG A 4 7.85 16.07 -5.80
C ARG A 4 7.54 15.54 -4.41
N SER A 5 6.46 16.00 -3.83
CA SER A 5 5.98 15.58 -2.51
C SER A 5 4.55 15.08 -2.63
N ILE A 6 4.25 13.98 -1.95
CA ILE A 6 2.90 13.42 -1.84
C ILE A 6 2.61 13.21 -0.37
N THR A 7 1.63 13.95 0.14
CA THR A 7 1.10 13.76 1.49
C THR A 7 -0.24 13.06 1.37
N SER A 8 -0.37 11.87 1.94
CA SER A 8 -1.59 11.06 1.85
C SER A 8 -2.17 10.79 3.23
N PHE A 9 -3.47 10.98 3.35
CA PHE A 9 -4.27 10.59 4.49
C PHE A 9 -5.27 9.54 4.04
N SER A 10 -5.30 8.39 4.71
CA SER A 10 -6.17 7.27 4.32
C SER A 10 -6.89 6.68 5.52
N LEU A 11 -8.14 6.32 5.31
CA LEU A 11 -8.99 5.58 6.24
C LEU A 11 -9.17 4.18 5.70
N LEU A 12 -8.94 3.17 6.53
CA LEU A 12 -9.07 1.76 6.17
C LEU A 12 -9.99 1.05 7.14
N SER A 13 -10.87 0.21 6.59
CA SER A 13 -11.65 -0.77 7.33
C SER A 13 -11.35 -2.16 6.78
N THR A 14 -10.94 -3.08 7.64
CA THR A 14 -10.72 -4.48 7.24
C THR A 14 -12.00 -5.28 7.23
N GLY A 15 -13.07 -4.81 7.89
CA GLY A 15 -14.28 -5.59 8.09
C GLY A 15 -13.96 -6.91 8.79
N ASN A 16 -14.57 -7.99 8.31
CA ASN A 16 -14.30 -9.35 8.80
C ASN A 16 -13.07 -10.00 8.13
N ALA A 17 -12.32 -9.26 7.30
CA ALA A 17 -11.14 -9.78 6.64
C ALA A 17 -10.03 -9.99 7.68
N ASN A 18 -9.72 -11.24 7.97
CA ASN A 18 -8.55 -11.61 8.77
C ASN A 18 -7.28 -11.47 7.91
N SER A 19 -7.07 -10.27 7.36
CA SER A 19 -6.02 -10.01 6.41
C SER A 19 -4.93 -9.14 7.02
N TYR A 20 -3.86 -9.79 7.43
CA TYR A 20 -2.60 -9.13 7.65
C TYR A 20 -1.91 -9.01 6.30
N SER A 21 -2.07 -7.89 5.64
CA SER A 21 -1.53 -7.65 4.31
C SER A 21 -0.52 -6.52 4.37
N LEU A 22 0.68 -6.78 3.87
CA LEU A 22 1.71 -5.76 3.68
C LEU A 22 1.64 -5.27 2.23
N TYR A 23 1.11 -4.09 2.03
CA TYR A 23 1.28 -3.35 0.78
C TYR A 23 2.55 -2.51 0.85
N PRO A 24 3.20 -2.20 -0.28
CA PRO A 24 4.25 -1.20 -0.29
C PRO A 24 3.77 0.08 0.40
N ASN A 25 4.54 0.57 1.39
CA ASN A 25 4.25 1.77 2.18
C ASN A 25 3.05 1.70 3.13
N ILE A 26 2.30 0.59 3.17
CA ILE A 26 1.13 0.44 4.04
C ILE A 26 1.23 -0.88 4.79
N THR A 27 1.19 -0.83 6.10
CA THR A 27 1.02 -2.01 6.96
C THR A 27 -0.43 -2.07 7.40
N ILE A 28 -1.17 -3.03 6.84
CA ILE A 28 -2.58 -3.22 7.17
C ILE A 28 -2.71 -4.29 8.25
N GLY A 29 -3.56 -4.01 9.20
CA GLY A 29 -3.90 -4.94 10.26
C GLY A 29 -3.20 -4.62 11.57
N GLY A 30 -3.47 -5.43 12.54
CA GLY A 30 -2.95 -5.30 13.88
C GLY A 30 -2.07 -6.46 14.27
N ASP A 31 -2.38 -7.06 15.39
CA ASP A 31 -1.71 -8.28 15.86
C ASP A 31 -2.20 -9.48 15.02
N PRO A 32 -1.34 -10.13 14.22
CA PRO A 32 -1.73 -11.25 13.36
C PRO A 32 -2.14 -12.51 14.14
N THR A 33 -1.94 -12.50 15.45
CA THR A 33 -2.31 -13.61 16.34
C THR A 33 -3.73 -13.49 16.87
N ILE A 34 -4.43 -12.39 16.56
CA ILE A 34 -5.78 -12.10 17.05
C ILE A 34 -6.71 -11.88 15.87
N TRP A 35 -7.86 -12.55 15.85
CA TRP A 35 -8.96 -12.26 14.93
C TRP A 35 -9.63 -10.96 15.34
N ASN A 36 -9.68 -9.99 14.44
CA ASN A 36 -10.20 -8.68 14.76
C ASN A 36 -10.69 -7.91 13.54
N ASP A 37 -11.62 -7.01 13.80
CA ASP A 37 -11.93 -5.90 12.90
C ASP A 37 -10.96 -4.75 13.20
N THR A 38 -10.30 -4.25 12.18
CA THR A 38 -9.35 -3.14 12.32
C THR A 38 -9.83 -1.93 11.52
N LYS A 39 -9.99 -0.82 12.23
CA LYS A 39 -10.17 0.51 11.64
C LYS A 39 -8.87 1.28 11.81
N GLN A 40 -8.32 1.76 10.71
CA GLN A 40 -6.99 2.37 10.72
C GLN A 40 -6.96 3.67 9.91
N VAL A 41 -6.29 4.65 10.48
CA VAL A 41 -6.02 5.94 9.83
C VAL A 41 -4.53 6.01 9.57
N PHE A 42 -4.14 6.27 8.33
CA PHE A 42 -2.74 6.41 7.92
C PHE A 42 -2.44 7.85 7.53
N LEU A 43 -1.26 8.31 7.90
CA LEU A 43 -0.62 9.47 7.32
C LEU A 43 0.69 9.01 6.68
N THR A 44 0.84 9.24 5.39
CA THR A 44 2.05 8.88 4.64
C THR A 44 2.61 10.11 3.95
N GLN A 45 3.92 10.29 4.05
CA GLN A 45 4.67 11.33 3.35
C GLN A 45 5.66 10.67 2.42
N THR A 46 5.56 11.00 1.13
CA THR A 46 6.48 10.51 0.10
C THR A 46 7.18 11.69 -0.56
N PHE A 47 8.47 11.57 -0.73
CA PHE A 47 9.30 12.48 -1.52
C PHE A 47 9.89 11.71 -2.71
N ILE A 48 9.83 12.32 -3.88
CA ILE A 48 10.43 11.78 -5.10
C ILE A 48 11.36 12.86 -5.66
N TYR A 49 12.64 12.54 -5.72
CA TYR A 49 13.67 13.42 -6.24
C TYR A 49 14.18 12.92 -7.57
N THR A 50 14.04 13.74 -8.61
CA THR A 50 14.50 13.44 -9.97
C THR A 50 15.99 13.72 -10.08
N LEU A 51 16.80 12.67 -10.15
CA LEU A 51 18.24 12.75 -10.38
C LEU A 51 18.58 13.04 -11.83
N THR A 52 17.96 12.31 -12.73
CA THR A 52 18.10 12.45 -14.18
C THR A 52 16.73 12.28 -14.85
N PRO A 53 16.57 12.58 -16.14
CA PRO A 53 15.29 12.35 -16.83
C PRO A 53 14.78 10.90 -16.75
N LYS A 54 15.67 9.94 -16.47
CA LYS A 54 15.34 8.51 -16.39
C LYS A 54 15.34 7.93 -14.98
N PHE A 55 15.88 8.65 -13.97
CA PHE A 55 16.03 8.11 -12.62
C PHE A 55 15.50 9.06 -11.56
N ASP A 56 14.59 8.53 -10.74
CA ASP A 56 14.12 9.17 -9.53
C ASP A 56 14.52 8.33 -8.30
N ILE A 57 14.78 9.02 -7.18
CA ILE A 57 14.86 8.43 -5.84
C ILE A 57 13.54 8.68 -5.13
N LEU A 58 13.04 7.67 -4.43
CA LEU A 58 11.82 7.72 -3.66
C LEU A 58 12.12 7.45 -2.20
N ILE A 59 11.60 8.30 -1.30
CA ILE A 59 11.61 8.09 0.14
C ILE A 59 10.17 8.23 0.62
N SER A 60 9.65 7.23 1.31
CA SER A 60 8.28 7.25 1.82
C SER A 60 8.24 6.75 3.25
N GLY A 61 7.57 7.47 4.12
CA GLY A 61 7.39 7.08 5.51
C GLY A 61 6.01 7.41 6.00
N GLY A 62 5.55 6.67 6.99
CA GLY A 62 4.23 6.88 7.52
C GLY A 62 4.04 6.38 8.94
N GLY A 63 2.93 6.82 9.49
CA GLY A 63 2.42 6.37 10.78
C GLY A 63 0.92 6.22 10.73
N SER A 64 0.39 5.55 11.73
CA SER A 64 -1.04 5.31 11.79
C SER A 64 -1.60 5.34 13.22
N TYR A 65 -2.90 5.55 13.28
CA TYR A 65 -3.74 5.21 14.41
C TYR A 65 -4.64 4.05 14.01
N ALA A 66 -4.59 2.96 14.77
CA ALA A 66 -5.42 1.78 14.54
C ALA A 66 -6.22 1.44 15.80
N ARG A 67 -7.50 1.14 15.60
CA ARG A 67 -8.39 0.57 16.60
C ARG A 67 -8.75 -0.84 16.17
N GLN A 68 -8.44 -1.81 17.02
CA GLN A 68 -8.75 -3.22 16.84
C GLN A 68 -9.84 -3.63 17.82
N GLU A 69 -10.88 -4.24 17.31
CA GLU A 69 -12.00 -4.74 18.09
C GLU A 69 -12.03 -6.27 17.95
N TYR A 70 -12.04 -7.00 19.07
CA TYR A 70 -12.04 -8.44 19.08
C TYR A 70 -12.90 -8.99 20.22
N THR A 71 -13.48 -10.17 19.97
CA THR A 71 -14.22 -10.92 20.99
C THR A 71 -13.33 -12.07 21.46
N ASN A 72 -13.17 -12.19 22.77
CA ASN A 72 -12.51 -13.34 23.35
C ASN A 72 -13.46 -14.54 23.26
N PHE A 73 -13.11 -15.55 22.46
CA PHE A 73 -13.95 -16.73 22.24
C PHE A 73 -14.20 -17.58 23.48
N PHE A 74 -13.32 -17.49 24.49
CA PHE A 74 -13.45 -18.26 25.72
C PHE A 74 -14.32 -17.57 26.76
N THR A 75 -14.25 -16.24 26.87
CA THR A 75 -15.01 -15.47 27.85
C THR A 75 -16.22 -14.78 27.27
N ASN A 76 -16.34 -14.77 25.95
CA ASN A 76 -17.34 -14.01 25.16
C ASN A 76 -17.32 -12.49 25.48
N GLU A 77 -16.18 -12.00 26.00
CA GLU A 77 -15.99 -10.60 26.31
C GLU A 77 -15.50 -9.82 25.08
N TYR A 78 -16.13 -8.70 24.84
CA TYR A 78 -15.70 -7.74 23.83
C TYR A 78 -14.57 -6.87 24.37
N SER A 79 -13.49 -6.76 23.59
CA SER A 79 -12.34 -5.94 23.96
C SER A 79 -11.90 -5.08 22.76
N SER A 80 -11.29 -3.94 23.07
CA SER A 80 -10.69 -3.07 22.04
C SER A 80 -9.27 -2.69 22.42
N LYS A 81 -8.40 -2.57 21.42
CA LYS A 81 -7.03 -2.07 21.58
C LYS A 81 -6.77 -0.95 20.59
N ASN A 82 -6.16 0.12 21.08
CA ASN A 82 -5.73 1.24 20.27
C ASN A 82 -4.22 1.21 20.09
N ARG A 83 -3.76 1.60 18.91
CA ARG A 83 -2.35 1.78 18.59
C ARG A 83 -2.17 3.09 17.83
N ILE A 84 -1.16 3.87 18.22
CA ILE A 84 -0.71 5.05 17.47
C ILE A 84 0.81 5.00 17.34
N GLY A 85 1.32 5.42 16.23
CA GLY A 85 2.76 5.61 16.06
C GLY A 85 3.25 5.47 14.63
N PHE A 86 4.58 5.53 14.53
CA PHE A 86 5.32 5.30 13.30
C PHE A 86 5.16 3.83 12.86
N ASP A 87 4.95 3.61 11.57
CA ASP A 87 4.80 2.28 10.99
C ASP A 87 6.02 1.85 10.18
N ASN A 88 6.46 2.69 9.24
CA ASN A 88 7.51 2.31 8.31
C ASN A 88 8.21 3.50 7.65
N LEU A 89 9.41 3.22 7.14
CA LEU A 89 10.16 4.06 6.22
C LEU A 89 10.66 3.19 5.06
N TRP A 90 10.37 3.63 3.83
CA TRP A 90 10.78 2.98 2.59
C TRP A 90 11.72 3.86 1.80
N LEU A 91 12.70 3.24 1.18
CA LEU A 91 13.58 3.85 0.18
C LEU A 91 13.42 3.09 -1.12
N GLY A 92 13.39 3.81 -2.23
CA GLY A 92 13.28 3.19 -3.53
C GLY A 92 13.88 4.05 -4.63
N PHE A 93 13.86 3.49 -5.83
CA PHE A 93 14.19 4.20 -7.05
C PHE A 93 13.21 3.83 -8.16
N ILE A 94 13.05 4.77 -9.09
CA ILE A 94 12.18 4.64 -10.24
C ILE A 94 13.07 4.83 -11.47
N TYR A 95 13.04 3.87 -12.38
CA TYR A 95 13.64 3.99 -13.70
C TYR A 95 12.54 4.15 -14.73
N THR A 96 12.63 5.19 -15.56
CA THR A 96 11.73 5.45 -16.68
C THR A 96 12.50 5.26 -17.98
N GLY A 97 12.09 4.28 -18.77
CA GLY A 97 12.70 3.98 -20.07
C GLY A 97 12.25 4.92 -21.18
N ASP A 98 12.84 4.75 -22.34
CA ASP A 98 12.41 5.46 -23.55
C ASP A 98 11.05 4.92 -24.01
N SER A 99 10.27 5.77 -24.67
CA SER A 99 8.97 5.37 -25.23
C SER A 99 9.14 4.29 -26.31
N ILE A 100 8.33 3.25 -26.23
CA ILE A 100 8.24 2.14 -27.18
C ILE A 100 6.80 2.07 -27.67
N ALA A 101 6.55 2.36 -28.96
CA ALA A 101 5.20 2.39 -29.54
C ALA A 101 4.21 3.24 -28.68
N ASP A 102 4.62 4.46 -28.32
CA ASP A 102 3.86 5.42 -27.50
C ASP A 102 3.59 4.98 -26.05
N LEU A 103 4.18 3.87 -25.63
CA LEU A 103 4.16 3.41 -24.24
C LEU A 103 5.46 3.75 -23.52
N ILE A 104 5.36 4.27 -22.32
CA ILE A 104 6.50 4.61 -21.45
C ILE A 104 6.68 3.50 -20.42
N PRO A 105 7.74 2.69 -20.53
CA PRO A 105 8.04 1.67 -19.52
C PRO A 105 8.64 2.30 -18.26
N GLN A 106 8.25 1.77 -17.12
CA GLN A 106 8.79 2.20 -15.83
C GLN A 106 9.02 0.99 -14.92
N ILE A 107 10.14 1.00 -14.19
CA ILE A 107 10.45 0.02 -13.15
C ILE A 107 10.62 0.75 -11.84
N THR A 108 9.93 0.28 -10.81
CA THR A 108 10.02 0.79 -9.44
C THR A 108 10.50 -0.30 -8.52
N PHE A 109 11.59 -0.04 -7.80
CA PHE A 109 12.06 -0.90 -6.71
C PHE A 109 11.97 -0.14 -5.40
N GLN A 110 11.54 -0.82 -4.33
CA GLN A 110 11.47 -0.26 -2.99
C GLN A 110 11.91 -1.30 -1.95
N THR A 111 12.56 -0.83 -0.90
CA THR A 111 12.91 -1.64 0.27
C THR A 111 12.48 -0.92 1.55
N ALA A 112 11.95 -1.67 2.51
CA ALA A 112 11.61 -1.15 3.82
C ALA A 112 12.90 -0.97 4.64
N VAL A 113 13.35 0.26 4.79
CA VAL A 113 14.51 0.59 5.65
C VAL A 113 14.21 0.21 7.09
N VAL A 114 13.01 0.55 7.55
CA VAL A 114 12.49 0.14 8.85
C VAL A 114 10.98 -0.08 8.79
N GLN A 115 10.51 -1.14 9.46
CA GLN A 115 9.10 -1.45 9.70
C GLN A 115 8.93 -1.71 11.19
N ARG A 116 7.99 -1.01 11.81
CA ARG A 116 7.65 -1.18 13.22
C ARG A 116 6.39 -2.03 13.33
N GLU A 117 6.54 -3.24 13.80
CA GLU A 117 5.46 -4.22 13.89
C GLU A 117 5.19 -4.60 15.34
N LYS A 118 3.94 -5.00 15.61
CA LYS A 118 3.47 -5.44 16.92
C LYS A 118 2.87 -6.84 16.81
N ALA A 119 3.28 -7.72 17.71
CA ALA A 119 2.68 -9.04 17.91
C ALA A 119 2.76 -9.43 19.39
N ILE A 120 1.68 -10.02 19.93
CA ILE A 120 1.58 -10.49 21.34
C ILE A 120 2.15 -9.45 22.32
N ASN A 121 1.61 -8.25 22.31
CA ASN A 121 2.05 -7.14 23.18
C ASN A 121 3.53 -6.73 23.05
N GLN A 122 4.27 -7.24 22.08
CA GLN A 122 5.63 -6.83 21.76
C GLN A 122 5.62 -5.91 20.55
N THR A 123 6.34 -4.79 20.63
CA THR A 123 6.61 -3.90 19.51
C THR A 123 8.08 -4.02 19.15
N LYS A 124 8.38 -4.24 17.87
CA LYS A 124 9.74 -4.41 17.38
C LYS A 124 9.94 -3.71 16.03
N ASN A 125 11.12 -3.14 15.85
CA ASN A 125 11.55 -2.63 14.56
C ASN A 125 12.28 -3.72 13.78
N PHE A 126 11.94 -3.85 12.50
CA PHE A 126 12.58 -4.74 11.54
C PHE A 126 13.18 -3.91 10.42
N TYR A 127 14.36 -4.31 9.96
CA TYR A 127 15.13 -3.59 8.95
C TYR A 127 15.30 -4.46 7.72
N LEU A 128 15.07 -3.87 6.54
CA LEU A 128 15.25 -4.50 5.22
C LEU A 128 14.52 -5.85 5.07
N LYS A 129 13.37 -6.00 5.74
CA LYS A 129 12.61 -7.24 5.75
C LYS A 129 11.55 -7.35 4.66
N SER A 130 11.25 -6.25 3.98
CA SER A 130 10.32 -6.21 2.85
C SER A 130 10.92 -5.48 1.67
N GLN A 131 10.72 -6.04 0.47
CA GLN A 131 11.10 -5.44 -0.80
C GLN A 131 9.92 -5.51 -1.77
N SER A 132 9.85 -4.56 -2.70
CA SER A 132 8.85 -4.54 -3.76
C SER A 132 9.52 -4.17 -5.09
N LEU A 133 9.16 -4.89 -6.13
CA LEU A 133 9.54 -4.61 -7.51
C LEU A 133 8.27 -4.52 -8.35
N GLN A 134 8.13 -3.45 -9.12
CA GLN A 134 7.00 -3.25 -10.03
C GLN A 134 7.51 -2.81 -11.40
N ALA A 135 6.93 -3.39 -12.43
CA ALA A 135 7.09 -2.94 -13.81
C ALA A 135 5.74 -2.41 -14.31
N SER A 136 5.75 -1.30 -15.04
CA SER A 136 4.55 -0.71 -15.62
C SER A 136 4.79 -0.16 -17.02
N LEU A 137 3.72 -0.10 -17.80
CA LEU A 137 3.64 0.57 -19.09
C LEU A 137 2.55 1.61 -19.00
N ARG A 138 2.87 2.85 -19.35
CA ARG A 138 1.91 3.96 -19.38
C ARG A 138 1.76 4.48 -20.80
N GLY A 139 0.52 4.70 -21.22
CA GLY A 139 0.18 5.31 -22.50
C GLY A 139 -0.78 6.48 -22.35
N TYR A 140 -0.91 7.25 -23.42
CA TYR A 140 -1.86 8.35 -23.52
C TYR A 140 -2.61 8.26 -24.85
N SER A 141 -3.93 8.39 -24.76
CA SER A 141 -4.81 8.53 -25.93
C SER A 141 -5.93 9.50 -25.53
N ASP A 142 -5.87 10.71 -26.04
CA ASP A 142 -6.77 11.82 -25.65
C ASP A 142 -8.25 11.38 -25.62
N PRO A 143 -8.97 11.58 -24.51
CA PRO A 143 -8.57 12.25 -23.25
C PRO A 143 -8.12 11.30 -22.13
N VAL A 144 -7.62 10.10 -22.45
CA VAL A 144 -7.34 9.02 -21.49
C VAL A 144 -5.85 8.80 -21.32
N VAL A 145 -5.38 8.81 -20.07
CA VAL A 145 -4.10 8.22 -19.65
C VAL A 145 -4.39 6.83 -19.12
N TYR A 146 -3.65 5.82 -19.55
CA TYR A 146 -3.80 4.46 -19.09
C TYR A 146 -2.47 3.86 -18.67
N SER A 147 -2.51 2.95 -17.71
CA SER A 147 -1.35 2.17 -17.33
C SER A 147 -1.74 0.72 -17.03
N ILE A 148 -0.82 -0.19 -17.32
CA ILE A 148 -0.86 -1.57 -16.85
C ILE A 148 0.41 -1.82 -16.06
N TYR A 149 0.30 -2.62 -15.01
CA TYR A 149 1.46 -2.94 -14.17
C TYR A 149 1.38 -4.35 -13.61
N THR A 150 2.54 -4.88 -13.30
CA THR A 150 2.71 -6.10 -12.52
C THR A 150 3.82 -5.91 -11.53
N GLY A 151 3.78 -6.64 -10.43
CA GLY A 151 4.81 -6.53 -9.42
C GLY A 151 4.90 -7.73 -8.50
N PHE A 152 5.95 -7.72 -7.72
CA PHE A 152 6.29 -8.74 -6.76
C PHE A 152 6.67 -8.10 -5.43
N GLY A 153 6.10 -8.61 -4.34
CA GLY A 153 6.43 -8.23 -2.97
C GLY A 153 7.11 -9.40 -2.25
N TYR A 154 8.29 -9.16 -1.72
CA TYR A 154 9.06 -10.13 -0.95
C TYR A 154 9.08 -9.76 0.53
N ASN A 155 8.73 -10.71 1.40
CA ASN A 155 8.68 -10.52 2.84
C ASN A 155 9.50 -11.60 3.55
N GLN A 156 10.59 -11.20 4.19
CA GLN A 156 11.35 -12.09 5.05
C GLN A 156 10.62 -12.30 6.38
N SER A 157 10.94 -13.38 7.08
CA SER A 157 10.37 -13.69 8.39
C SER A 157 10.69 -12.63 9.45
N ARG A 158 9.74 -12.42 10.36
CA ARG A 158 9.86 -11.55 11.55
C ARG A 158 10.03 -12.41 12.80
N LYS A 159 11.09 -12.17 13.57
CA LYS A 159 11.31 -12.87 14.84
C LYS A 159 11.04 -11.92 16.01
N PHE A 160 10.00 -12.21 16.76
CA PHE A 160 9.77 -11.69 18.10
C PHE A 160 10.42 -12.62 19.14
N LYS A 161 10.26 -12.36 20.44
CA LYS A 161 10.92 -13.20 21.47
C LYS A 161 10.50 -14.67 21.41
N THR A 162 9.21 -14.93 21.29
CA THR A 162 8.62 -16.29 21.31
C THR A 162 7.88 -16.63 20.01
N LEU A 163 7.90 -15.74 19.03
CA LEU A 163 7.08 -15.82 17.83
C LEU A 163 7.89 -15.56 16.59
N LYS A 164 7.75 -16.43 15.60
CA LYS A 164 8.24 -16.20 14.23
C LYS A 164 7.03 -16.05 13.31
N ILE A 165 6.94 -14.94 12.59
CA ILE A 165 5.88 -14.66 11.62
C ILE A 165 6.47 -14.61 10.22
N GLU A 166 5.83 -15.30 9.28
CA GLU A 166 6.10 -15.27 7.85
C GLU A 166 4.83 -14.78 7.15
N TYR A 167 4.85 -13.55 6.60
CA TYR A 167 3.65 -12.94 6.01
C TYR A 167 3.34 -13.44 4.60
N GLY A 168 4.25 -14.20 4.01
CA GLY A 168 4.16 -14.62 2.61
C GLY A 168 4.61 -13.54 1.63
N ASN A 169 4.84 -13.98 0.41
CA ASN A 169 5.19 -13.11 -0.73
C ASN A 169 3.96 -12.81 -1.55
N SER A 170 3.99 -11.76 -2.34
CA SER A 170 2.87 -11.40 -3.20
C SER A 170 3.30 -11.18 -4.64
N ILE A 171 2.41 -11.53 -5.55
CA ILE A 171 2.46 -11.12 -6.96
C ILE A 171 1.16 -10.40 -7.27
N TYR A 172 1.22 -9.36 -8.07
CA TYR A 172 0.03 -8.60 -8.45
C TYR A 172 0.11 -8.13 -9.89
N VAL A 173 -1.05 -7.95 -10.48
CA VAL A 173 -1.25 -7.34 -11.79
C VAL A 173 -2.42 -6.38 -11.69
N GLY A 174 -2.31 -5.24 -12.34
CA GLY A 174 -3.36 -4.23 -12.31
C GLY A 174 -3.30 -3.29 -13.50
N GLY A 175 -4.26 -2.39 -13.52
CA GLY A 175 -4.34 -1.33 -14.50
C GLY A 175 -5.13 -0.15 -13.97
N ASP A 176 -4.76 1.04 -14.45
CA ASP A 176 -5.38 2.30 -14.12
C ASP A 176 -5.77 3.05 -15.39
N LEU A 177 -6.91 3.73 -15.33
CA LEU A 177 -7.40 4.65 -16.33
C LEU A 177 -7.66 6.01 -15.68
N SER A 178 -7.12 7.06 -16.28
CA SER A 178 -7.36 8.44 -15.86
C SER A 178 -7.97 9.21 -17.03
N ILE A 179 -9.24 9.60 -16.87
CA ILE A 179 -10.01 10.32 -17.90
C ILE A 179 -9.94 11.81 -17.59
N ILE A 180 -9.37 12.58 -18.50
CA ILE A 180 -9.24 14.03 -18.36
C ILE A 180 -10.58 14.68 -18.76
N LEU A 181 -11.38 15.05 -17.76
CA LEU A 181 -12.68 15.68 -17.97
C LEU A 181 -12.55 17.18 -18.29
N SER A 182 -11.51 17.82 -17.76
CA SER A 182 -11.18 19.22 -18.02
C SER A 182 -9.69 19.45 -17.69
N PRO A 183 -9.11 20.62 -17.99
CA PRO A 183 -7.73 20.93 -17.61
C PRO A 183 -7.43 20.85 -16.11
N LYS A 184 -8.48 20.83 -15.27
CA LYS A 184 -8.34 20.77 -13.81
C LYS A 184 -8.85 19.50 -13.18
N ILE A 185 -9.67 18.70 -13.88
CA ILE A 185 -10.37 17.57 -13.29
C ILE A 185 -10.07 16.30 -14.07
N THR A 186 -9.61 15.30 -13.36
CA THR A 186 -9.39 13.93 -13.88
C THR A 186 -10.22 12.96 -13.06
N LEU A 187 -10.86 12.01 -13.73
CA LEU A 187 -11.53 10.85 -13.11
C LEU A 187 -10.58 9.66 -13.19
N ASP A 188 -10.34 8.99 -12.07
CA ASP A 188 -9.40 7.89 -11.94
C ASP A 188 -10.14 6.59 -11.63
N LEU A 189 -9.86 5.54 -12.38
CA LEU A 189 -10.39 4.18 -12.22
C LEU A 189 -9.23 3.20 -12.16
N GLY A 190 -9.30 2.21 -11.28
CA GLY A 190 -8.27 1.20 -11.18
C GLY A 190 -8.83 -0.17 -10.83
N ALA A 191 -8.08 -1.19 -11.23
CA ALA A 191 -8.34 -2.57 -10.83
C ALA A 191 -7.01 -3.28 -10.60
N GLU A 192 -6.91 -4.02 -9.49
CA GLU A 192 -5.76 -4.85 -9.17
C GLU A 192 -6.20 -6.23 -8.72
N GLN A 193 -5.51 -7.26 -9.18
CA GLN A 193 -5.57 -8.60 -8.64
C GLN A 193 -4.23 -8.93 -7.98
N ARG A 194 -4.27 -9.21 -6.68
CA ARG A 194 -3.10 -9.61 -5.90
C ARG A 194 -3.27 -11.03 -5.40
N PHE A 195 -2.22 -11.82 -5.50
CA PHE A 195 -2.10 -13.13 -4.87
C PHE A 195 -0.99 -13.07 -3.81
N GLN A 196 -1.29 -13.56 -2.63
CA GLN A 196 -0.33 -13.62 -1.52
C GLN A 196 -0.21 -15.06 -1.05
N THR A 197 1.03 -15.55 -0.93
CA THR A 197 1.29 -16.90 -0.44
C THR A 197 0.88 -17.06 1.02
N GLU A 198 0.81 -18.27 1.49
CA GLU A 198 0.43 -18.61 2.85
C GLU A 198 1.20 -17.81 3.91
N GLN A 199 0.52 -17.47 4.99
CA GLN A 199 1.12 -16.93 6.20
C GLN A 199 1.40 -18.06 7.19
N LYS A 200 2.57 -18.00 7.85
CA LYS A 200 2.95 -18.96 8.88
C LYS A 200 3.29 -18.26 10.20
N ILE A 201 2.89 -18.89 11.31
CA ILE A 201 3.25 -18.48 12.66
C ILE A 201 3.94 -19.68 13.32
N ASN A 202 5.21 -19.49 13.73
CA ASN A 202 6.07 -20.55 14.26
C ASN A 202 6.18 -21.80 13.37
N GLY A 203 6.12 -21.62 12.05
CA GLY A 203 6.15 -22.69 11.07
C GLY A 203 4.79 -23.34 10.78
N TYR A 204 3.76 -23.06 11.55
CA TYR A 204 2.40 -23.54 11.32
C TYR A 204 1.66 -22.58 10.38
N GLN A 205 0.97 -23.14 9.40
CA GLN A 205 0.16 -22.38 8.47
C GLN A 205 -0.98 -21.67 9.20
N ASN A 206 -1.05 -20.34 9.08
CA ASN A 206 -2.09 -19.48 9.68
C ASN A 206 -3.12 -19.00 8.66
N SER A 207 -2.76 -18.95 7.40
CA SER A 207 -3.67 -18.67 6.30
C SER A 207 -3.25 -19.41 5.04
N GLU A 208 -4.21 -19.71 4.19
CA GLU A 208 -3.95 -20.23 2.85
C GLU A 208 -3.47 -19.14 1.89
N VAL A 209 -3.18 -19.51 0.65
CA VAL A 209 -2.95 -18.54 -0.44
C VAL A 209 -4.18 -17.66 -0.59
N ARG A 210 -3.99 -16.34 -0.59
CA ARG A 210 -5.06 -15.35 -0.64
C ARG A 210 -5.13 -14.69 -2.00
N SER A 211 -6.35 -14.59 -2.51
CA SER A 211 -6.72 -13.79 -3.68
C SER A 211 -7.32 -12.49 -3.19
N ILE A 212 -6.75 -11.36 -3.57
CA ILE A 212 -7.10 -10.02 -3.08
C ILE A 212 -7.40 -9.13 -4.28
N PRO A 213 -8.61 -9.25 -4.87
CA PRO A 213 -9.06 -8.32 -5.90
C PRO A 213 -9.44 -6.98 -5.27
N THR A 214 -9.08 -5.89 -5.95
CA THR A 214 -9.39 -4.53 -5.51
C THR A 214 -9.82 -3.70 -6.71
N LEU A 215 -10.90 -2.94 -6.54
CA LEU A 215 -11.35 -1.90 -7.47
C LEU A 215 -11.16 -0.55 -6.82
N SER A 216 -10.74 0.44 -7.59
CA SER A 216 -10.56 1.81 -7.13
C SER A 216 -11.26 2.81 -8.04
N LEU A 217 -11.78 3.85 -7.41
CA LEU A 217 -12.41 5.00 -8.05
C LEU A 217 -11.88 6.26 -7.38
N GLY A 218 -11.55 7.26 -8.16
CA GLY A 218 -11.05 8.53 -7.62
C GLY A 218 -11.25 9.70 -8.56
N SER A 219 -10.84 10.85 -8.09
CA SER A 219 -10.78 12.07 -8.87
C SER A 219 -9.63 12.92 -8.40
N THR A 220 -8.96 13.57 -9.35
CA THR A 220 -7.87 14.49 -9.09
C THR A 220 -8.25 15.89 -9.55
N TYR A 221 -8.05 16.88 -8.68
CA TYR A 221 -8.24 18.28 -8.97
C TYR A 221 -6.91 19.03 -8.96
N SER A 222 -6.53 19.59 -10.10
CA SER A 222 -5.33 20.43 -10.26
C SER A 222 -5.63 21.85 -9.79
N ILE A 223 -5.08 22.24 -8.64
CA ILE A 223 -5.20 23.60 -8.11
C ILE A 223 -4.43 24.58 -9.01
N ASN A 224 -3.20 24.19 -9.39
CA ASN A 224 -2.32 24.89 -10.32
C ASN A 224 -1.37 23.89 -10.99
N SER A 225 -0.38 24.36 -11.74
CA SER A 225 0.62 23.52 -12.46
C SER A 225 1.45 22.61 -11.54
N ASP A 226 1.59 22.99 -10.26
CA ASP A 226 2.52 22.36 -9.33
C ASP A 226 1.81 21.69 -8.15
N THR A 227 0.49 21.88 -8.03
CA THR A 227 -0.27 21.39 -6.89
C THR A 227 -1.58 20.76 -7.34
N ALA A 228 -1.85 19.54 -6.86
CA ALA A 228 -3.10 18.83 -7.09
C ALA A 228 -3.57 18.12 -5.81
N VAL A 229 -4.87 17.96 -5.68
CA VAL A 229 -5.51 17.17 -4.63
C VAL A 229 -6.26 16.02 -5.29
N SER A 230 -6.04 14.81 -4.81
CA SER A 230 -6.80 13.64 -5.24
C SER A 230 -7.58 13.03 -4.09
N VAL A 231 -8.76 12.54 -4.39
CA VAL A 231 -9.58 11.71 -3.51
C VAL A 231 -9.79 10.37 -4.17
N ASN A 232 -9.71 9.30 -3.42
CA ASN A 232 -9.91 7.95 -3.94
C ASN A 232 -10.59 7.05 -2.92
N ALA A 233 -11.33 6.09 -3.43
CA ALA A 233 -11.90 5.00 -2.67
C ALA A 233 -11.52 3.67 -3.35
N SER A 234 -11.16 2.67 -2.55
CA SER A 234 -10.86 1.32 -3.03
C SER A 234 -11.70 0.32 -2.27
N PHE A 235 -12.17 -0.69 -2.97
CA PHE A 235 -13.08 -1.71 -2.44
C PHE A 235 -12.49 -3.09 -2.73
N GLY A 236 -12.48 -3.93 -1.70
CA GLY A 236 -12.07 -5.31 -1.83
C GLY A 236 -13.18 -6.20 -2.37
N GLY A 237 -12.82 -7.16 -3.21
CA GLY A 237 -13.75 -8.12 -3.83
C GLY A 237 -13.72 -9.51 -3.21
N SER A 238 -13.04 -9.72 -2.08
CA SER A 238 -12.96 -11.03 -1.41
C SER A 238 -12.88 -10.87 0.10
N SER A 239 -13.12 -11.96 0.83
CA SER A 239 -12.96 -12.01 2.29
C SER A 239 -11.52 -11.77 2.77
N ALA A 240 -10.54 -11.85 1.88
CA ALA A 240 -9.15 -11.57 2.16
C ALA A 240 -8.75 -10.11 1.88
N SER A 241 -9.63 -9.34 1.21
CA SER A 241 -9.41 -7.93 0.90
C SER A 241 -9.90 -7.06 2.05
N PRO A 242 -9.29 -5.89 2.30
CA PRO A 242 -9.93 -4.84 3.10
C PRO A 242 -11.28 -4.47 2.50
N ASP A 243 -12.30 -4.23 3.32
CA ASP A 243 -13.63 -3.85 2.84
C ASP A 243 -13.57 -2.55 2.05
N SER A 244 -12.90 -1.56 2.61
CA SER A 244 -12.72 -0.27 1.96
C SER A 244 -11.49 0.47 2.43
N ILE A 245 -10.91 1.23 1.52
CA ILE A 245 -9.88 2.23 1.80
C ILE A 245 -10.35 3.54 1.17
N PHE A 246 -10.43 4.60 1.94
CA PHE A 246 -10.71 5.94 1.46
C PHE A 246 -9.49 6.82 1.68
N GLY A 247 -9.07 7.56 0.66
CA GLY A 247 -7.85 8.36 0.70
C GLY A 247 -8.02 9.76 0.15
N ILE A 248 -7.23 10.68 0.72
CA ILE A 248 -7.03 12.04 0.20
C ILE A 248 -5.53 12.25 0.11
N SER A 249 -5.05 12.73 -1.04
CA SER A 249 -3.63 13.00 -1.26
C SER A 249 -3.41 14.40 -1.81
N LEU A 250 -2.40 15.06 -1.27
CA LEU A 250 -1.90 16.35 -1.75
C LEU A 250 -0.59 16.10 -2.50
N TRP A 251 -0.57 16.47 -3.76
CA TRP A 251 0.58 16.39 -4.65
C TRP A 251 1.19 17.78 -4.82
N LYS A 252 2.49 17.89 -4.66
CA LYS A 252 3.20 19.15 -4.86
C LYS A 252 4.54 18.93 -5.57
N LYS A 253 4.79 19.76 -6.58
CA LYS A 253 6.06 19.86 -7.29
C LYS A 253 6.77 21.15 -6.84
N PHE A 254 8.08 21.07 -6.63
CA PHE A 254 8.94 22.19 -6.24
C PHE A 254 9.95 22.53 -7.34
#